data_926bfa010168711cc610dbc0126541e2
#
_entry.id   926bfa010168711cc610dbc0126541e2
#
_cell.length_a   1.000
_cell.length_b   1.000
_cell.length_c   1.000
_cell.angle_alpha   90.00
_cell.angle_beta   90.00
_cell.angle_gamma   90.00
#
_symmetry.space_group_name_H-M   'P 1'
#
loop_
_entity.id
_entity.type
_entity.pdbx_description
1 polymer ?
#
loop_
_entity_poly.entity_id
_entity_poly.type
_entity_poly.pdbx_seq_one_letter_code
_entity_poly.pdbx_strand_id
1 'polypeptide(L)'
;EICACLVGSEMCIRDRFWRHRESVPFVSQPLSTAAAPFQYSMSHTATWGKIGIKIIDQSFSNWSDLERLKRENESLKAEQSRYSGILAENIRLRHLLKFREGYTQFNLLGASVIGRDYGTWTNTMVIDCGVNQGLKKYMPVIVPEGLVGFVSEVYTESARVQLLIDPRTMVGGIIQRPASRVASMVSGNTGKLGVLSFVNIVKEDDVIKGDVVITSGYGGVYPKGLVIGSIQQVTDDSGKLSLDADIKPAVDFGHLEEVFVIMDSIRKTLPQNIDAEVIQREPPMNPNLHQAGAENE
;
A
#
# COMPACT_ATOMS: atom_id res chain seq x y z
N GLU A 1 -66.34 -20.62 4.61
CA GLU A 1 -67.74 -21.18 4.55
C GLU A 1 -67.89 -22.27 3.50
N ILE A 2 -67.02 -22.45 2.50
CA ILE A 2 -67.15 -23.49 1.47
C ILE A 2 -66.63 -24.86 1.92
N CYS A 3 -65.78 -24.93 2.95
CA CYS A 3 -65.25 -26.20 3.48
C CYS A 3 -66.20 -27.02 4.37
N ALA A 4 -67.23 -26.40 4.95
CA ALA A 4 -68.16 -27.06 5.82
C ALA A 4 -69.23 -27.89 5.03
N CYS A 5 -69.55 -27.54 3.78
CA CYS A 5 -70.51 -28.26 2.98
C CYS A 5 -70.02 -29.60 2.38
N LEU A 6 -68.69 -29.75 2.18
CA LEU A 6 -68.13 -30.97 1.58
C LEU A 6 -68.04 -32.13 2.59
N VAL A 7 -67.77 -31.85 3.86
CA VAL A 7 -67.71 -32.87 4.93
C VAL A 7 -69.08 -33.44 5.25
N GLY A 8 -70.13 -32.62 5.11
CA GLY A 8 -71.51 -33.08 5.36
C GLY A 8 -72.06 -34.02 4.29
N SER A 9 -71.65 -33.89 3.01
CA SER A 9 -72.09 -34.73 1.94
C SER A 9 -71.52 -36.15 1.94
N GLU A 10 -70.25 -36.31 2.41
CA GLU A 10 -69.65 -37.65 2.55
C GLU A 10 -70.22 -38.46 3.71
N MET A 11 -70.63 -37.82 4.79
CA MET A 11 -71.30 -38.52 5.90
C MET A 11 -72.66 -39.00 5.51
N CYS A 12 -73.42 -38.24 4.72
CA CYS A 12 -74.77 -38.66 4.27
C CYS A 12 -74.76 -39.82 3.28
N ILE A 13 -73.69 -39.91 2.43
CA ILE A 13 -73.57 -41.02 1.48
C ILE A 13 -73.21 -42.31 2.20
N ARG A 14 -72.37 -42.24 3.24
CA ARG A 14 -71.93 -43.40 4.06
C ARG A 14 -73.05 -43.96 4.90
N ASP A 15 -73.96 -43.13 5.42
CA ASP A 15 -75.04 -43.56 6.30
C ASP A 15 -76.21 -44.21 5.46
N ARG A 16 -76.43 -43.75 4.20
CA ARG A 16 -77.44 -44.34 3.31
C ARG A 16 -77.01 -45.70 2.78
N PHE A 17 -75.72 -45.94 2.59
CA PHE A 17 -75.20 -47.22 2.14
C PHE A 17 -75.22 -48.32 3.23
N TRP A 18 -75.14 -47.92 4.52
CA TRP A 18 -75.15 -48.82 5.67
C TRP A 18 -76.55 -49.33 6.01
N ARG A 19 -77.64 -48.57 5.68
CA ARG A 19 -79.02 -48.89 6.04
C ARG A 19 -79.64 -49.94 5.09
N HIS A 20 -79.03 -50.27 3.98
CA HIS A 20 -79.58 -51.24 3.00
C HIS A 20 -78.79 -52.59 2.98
N ARG A 21 -78.11 -52.91 4.06
CA ARG A 21 -77.23 -54.08 4.07
C ARG A 21 -77.81 -55.39 4.56
N GLU A 22 -79.18 -55.46 4.69
CA GLU A 22 -79.82 -56.68 5.25
C GLU A 22 -80.35 -57.68 4.26
N SER A 23 -80.14 -57.53 2.95
CA SER A 23 -80.86 -58.40 2.00
C SER A 23 -80.04 -59.28 1.04
N VAL A 24 -78.69 -59.31 1.09
CA VAL A 24 -77.92 -60.22 0.21
C VAL A 24 -76.63 -60.73 0.89
N PRO A 25 -76.71 -61.74 1.80
CA PRO A 25 -75.54 -62.19 2.53
C PRO A 25 -74.59 -63.05 1.71
N PHE A 26 -74.93 -63.46 0.50
CA PHE A 26 -74.11 -64.43 -0.22
C PHE A 26 -73.11 -63.82 -1.25
N VAL A 27 -73.34 -62.60 -1.68
CA VAL A 27 -72.48 -61.98 -2.74
C VAL A 27 -71.50 -60.92 -2.17
N SER A 28 -71.77 -60.44 -0.92
CA SER A 28 -70.94 -59.34 -0.36
C SER A 28 -69.63 -59.72 0.23
N GLN A 29 -69.46 -61.01 0.66
CA GLN A 29 -68.23 -61.43 1.28
C GLN A 29 -67.03 -61.63 0.36
N PRO A 30 -67.15 -62.25 -0.82
CA PRO A 30 -66.03 -62.42 -1.75
C PRO A 30 -65.57 -61.10 -2.38
N LEU A 31 -66.52 -60.16 -2.62
CA LEU A 31 -66.20 -58.89 -3.26
C LEU A 31 -65.47 -57.93 -2.36
N SER A 32 -65.77 -57.93 -1.07
CA SER A 32 -65.07 -57.09 -0.09
C SER A 32 -63.64 -57.59 0.21
N THR A 33 -63.45 -58.91 0.15
CA THR A 33 -62.08 -59.51 0.32
C THR A 33 -61.19 -59.30 -0.89
N ALA A 34 -61.75 -59.26 -2.09
CA ALA A 34 -60.99 -58.95 -3.32
C ALA A 34 -60.66 -57.46 -3.47
N ALA A 35 -61.51 -56.56 -2.96
CA ALA A 35 -61.30 -55.11 -3.02
C ALA A 35 -60.36 -54.55 -1.93
N ALA A 36 -60.20 -55.27 -0.82
CA ALA A 36 -59.38 -54.83 0.30
C ALA A 36 -57.88 -54.60 -0.09
N PRO A 37 -57.18 -55.42 -0.88
CA PRO A 37 -55.81 -55.17 -1.28
C PRO A 37 -55.66 -53.96 -2.22
N PHE A 38 -56.72 -53.68 -2.99
CA PHE A 38 -56.70 -52.54 -3.95
C PHE A 38 -56.89 -51.21 -3.21
N GLN A 39 -57.75 -51.13 -2.21
CA GLN A 39 -57.88 -49.93 -1.37
C GLN A 39 -56.62 -49.69 -0.54
N TYR A 40 -55.96 -50.73 -0.02
CA TYR A 40 -54.74 -50.58 0.71
C TYR A 40 -53.57 -50.04 -0.15
N SER A 41 -53.42 -50.58 -1.38
CA SER A 41 -52.38 -50.09 -2.32
C SER A 41 -52.64 -48.65 -2.76
N MET A 42 -53.88 -48.26 -2.97
CA MET A 42 -54.22 -46.89 -3.44
C MET A 42 -54.04 -45.84 -2.35
N SER A 43 -54.28 -46.15 -1.06
CA SER A 43 -54.03 -45.25 0.04
C SER A 43 -52.52 -45.06 0.34
N HIS A 44 -51.75 -46.13 0.15
CA HIS A 44 -50.30 -46.01 0.29
C HIS A 44 -49.64 -45.23 -0.82
N THR A 45 -50.07 -45.41 -2.07
CA THR A 45 -49.52 -44.62 -3.21
C THR A 45 -49.83 -43.14 -3.10
N ALA A 46 -50.99 -42.77 -2.60
CA ALA A 46 -51.38 -41.36 -2.40
C ALA A 46 -50.55 -40.67 -1.30
N THR A 47 -50.21 -41.37 -0.24
CA THR A 47 -49.33 -40.85 0.82
C THR A 47 -47.86 -40.75 0.36
N TRP A 48 -47.36 -41.70 -0.41
CA TRP A 48 -46.00 -41.63 -0.98
C TRP A 48 -45.86 -40.55 -2.02
N GLY A 49 -46.91 -40.30 -2.86
CA GLY A 49 -46.95 -39.21 -3.80
C GLY A 49 -46.87 -37.84 -3.13
N LYS A 50 -47.63 -37.61 -2.03
CA LYS A 50 -47.60 -36.37 -1.27
C LYS A 50 -46.25 -36.11 -0.57
N ILE A 51 -45.57 -37.16 -0.10
CA ILE A 51 -44.25 -37.08 0.49
C ILE A 51 -43.18 -36.79 -0.58
N GLY A 52 -43.26 -37.47 -1.74
CA GLY A 52 -42.34 -37.23 -2.87
C GLY A 52 -42.40 -35.81 -3.39
N ILE A 53 -43.61 -35.24 -3.57
CA ILE A 53 -43.78 -33.86 -4.02
C ILE A 53 -43.23 -32.85 -3.00
N LYS A 54 -43.45 -33.06 -1.71
CA LYS A 54 -42.88 -32.20 -0.65
C LYS A 54 -41.35 -32.21 -0.59
N ILE A 55 -40.73 -33.37 -0.81
CA ILE A 55 -39.26 -33.49 -0.82
C ILE A 55 -38.68 -32.79 -2.05
N ILE A 56 -39.32 -32.89 -3.21
CA ILE A 56 -38.87 -32.22 -4.43
C ILE A 56 -39.03 -30.72 -4.30
N ASP A 57 -40.14 -30.20 -3.82
CA ASP A 57 -40.41 -28.78 -3.63
C ASP A 57 -39.42 -28.16 -2.59
N GLN A 58 -39.16 -28.88 -1.51
CA GLN A 58 -38.21 -28.47 -0.48
C GLN A 58 -36.74 -28.53 -0.96
N SER A 59 -36.41 -29.43 -1.89
CA SER A 59 -35.11 -29.48 -2.51
C SER A 59 -34.86 -28.34 -3.47
N PHE A 60 -35.83 -27.97 -4.28
CA PHE A 60 -35.74 -26.82 -5.19
C PHE A 60 -35.67 -25.48 -4.44
N SER A 61 -36.44 -25.30 -3.37
CA SER A 61 -36.36 -24.09 -2.55
C SER A 61 -35.00 -23.97 -1.85
N ASN A 62 -34.47 -25.06 -1.33
CA ASN A 62 -33.13 -25.06 -0.72
C ASN A 62 -32.01 -24.71 -1.70
N TRP A 63 -32.08 -25.11 -2.95
CA TRP A 63 -31.10 -24.77 -3.98
C TRP A 63 -31.14 -23.30 -4.33
N SER A 64 -32.33 -22.72 -4.49
CA SER A 64 -32.50 -21.28 -4.76
C SER A 64 -32.02 -20.42 -3.58
N ASP A 65 -32.30 -20.86 -2.35
CA ASP A 65 -31.82 -20.19 -1.14
C ASP A 65 -30.29 -20.29 -1.00
N LEU A 66 -29.72 -21.42 -1.37
CA LEU A 66 -28.27 -21.61 -1.33
C LEU A 66 -27.53 -20.73 -2.36
N GLU A 67 -28.09 -20.57 -3.57
CA GLU A 67 -27.58 -19.64 -4.55
C GLU A 67 -27.75 -18.17 -4.11
N ARG A 68 -28.88 -17.82 -3.51
CA ARG A 68 -29.12 -16.48 -2.97
C ARG A 68 -28.13 -16.16 -1.85
N LEU A 69 -27.94 -17.07 -0.88
CA LEU A 69 -26.99 -16.92 0.21
C LEU A 69 -25.55 -16.84 -0.28
N LYS A 70 -25.19 -17.60 -1.33
CA LYS A 70 -23.86 -17.47 -1.96
C LYS A 70 -23.65 -16.07 -2.55
N ARG A 71 -24.59 -15.59 -3.35
CA ARG A 71 -24.51 -14.22 -3.94
C ARG A 71 -24.46 -13.14 -2.87
N GLU A 72 -25.27 -13.27 -1.81
CA GLU A 72 -25.24 -12.36 -0.68
C GLU A 72 -23.90 -12.40 0.06
N ASN A 73 -23.32 -13.59 0.29
CA ASN A 73 -22.02 -13.75 0.88
C ASN A 73 -20.90 -13.14 0.02
N GLU A 74 -20.96 -13.33 -1.30
CA GLU A 74 -20.03 -12.71 -2.25
C GLU A 74 -20.17 -11.20 -2.28
N SER A 75 -21.38 -10.66 -2.26
CA SER A 75 -21.61 -9.22 -2.18
C SER A 75 -21.12 -8.62 -0.88
N LEU A 76 -21.39 -9.29 0.26
CA LEU A 76 -20.88 -8.85 1.57
C LEU A 76 -19.35 -8.90 1.66
N LYS A 77 -18.72 -9.93 1.10
CA LYS A 77 -17.25 -9.99 1.02
C LYS A 77 -16.66 -8.88 0.15
N ALA A 78 -17.28 -8.59 -0.98
CA ALA A 78 -16.88 -7.48 -1.85
C ALA A 78 -17.03 -6.13 -1.13
N GLU A 79 -18.11 -5.93 -0.40
CA GLU A 79 -18.34 -4.73 0.41
C GLU A 79 -17.33 -4.62 1.55
N GLN A 80 -17.07 -5.69 2.27
CA GLN A 80 -16.06 -5.74 3.33
C GLN A 80 -14.66 -5.40 2.79
N SER A 81 -14.29 -5.93 1.62
CA SER A 81 -13.02 -5.60 0.97
C SER A 81 -12.94 -4.12 0.60
N ARG A 82 -14.04 -3.53 0.11
CA ARG A 82 -14.12 -2.10 -0.19
C ARG A 82 -13.98 -1.25 1.07
N TYR A 83 -14.65 -1.62 2.15
CA TYR A 83 -14.53 -0.92 3.44
C TYR A 83 -13.11 -0.97 4.01
N SER A 84 -12.46 -2.13 3.93
CA SER A 84 -11.08 -2.26 4.41
C SER A 84 -10.11 -1.39 3.61
N GLY A 85 -10.30 -1.27 2.29
CA GLY A 85 -9.53 -0.36 1.44
C GLY A 85 -9.71 1.11 1.83
N ILE A 86 -10.96 1.57 2.00
CA ILE A 86 -11.26 2.94 2.40
C ILE A 86 -10.69 3.26 3.80
N LEU A 87 -10.74 2.31 4.74
CA LEU A 87 -10.16 2.50 6.07
C LEU A 87 -8.63 2.64 6.01
N ALA A 88 -7.96 1.78 5.23
CA ALA A 88 -6.51 1.86 5.05
C ALA A 88 -6.09 3.21 4.43
N GLU A 89 -6.79 3.65 3.39
CA GLU A 89 -6.59 4.97 2.78
C GLU A 89 -6.81 6.11 3.77
N ASN A 90 -7.89 6.07 4.56
CA ASN A 90 -8.18 7.11 5.55
C ASN A 90 -7.10 7.20 6.65
N ILE A 91 -6.59 6.06 7.12
CA ILE A 91 -5.49 6.01 8.09
C ILE A 91 -4.22 6.62 7.47
N ARG A 92 -3.90 6.24 6.23
CA ARG A 92 -2.74 6.77 5.51
C ARG A 92 -2.83 8.28 5.31
N LEU A 93 -3.96 8.79 4.81
CA LEU A 93 -4.18 10.22 4.60
C LEU A 93 -4.11 11.02 5.91
N ARG A 94 -4.65 10.50 7.00
CA ARG A 94 -4.50 11.13 8.34
C ARG A 94 -3.05 11.18 8.80
N HIS A 95 -2.27 10.13 8.53
CA HIS A 95 -0.84 10.11 8.85
C HIS A 95 -0.08 11.16 8.05
N LEU A 96 -0.35 11.30 6.76
CA LEU A 96 0.21 12.33 5.89
C LEU A 96 -0.16 13.76 6.35
N LEU A 97 -1.42 13.98 6.74
CA LEU A 97 -1.86 15.29 7.27
C LEU A 97 -1.12 15.67 8.56
N LYS A 98 -0.99 14.74 9.51
CA LYS A 98 -0.22 14.96 10.73
C LYS A 98 1.26 15.25 10.44
N PHE A 99 1.84 14.56 9.47
CA PHE A 99 3.21 14.83 9.03
C PHE A 99 3.35 16.25 8.51
N ARG A 100 2.47 16.71 7.63
CA ARG A 100 2.46 18.08 7.11
C ARG A 100 2.37 19.11 8.23
N GLU A 101 1.53 18.88 9.23
CA GLU A 101 1.40 19.78 10.39
C GLU A 101 2.68 19.86 11.24
N GLY A 102 3.45 18.74 11.33
CA GLY A 102 4.71 18.70 12.06
C GLY A 102 5.88 19.37 11.33
N TYR A 103 5.82 19.54 10.00
CA TYR A 103 6.86 20.12 9.17
C TYR A 103 6.51 21.50 8.63
N THR A 104 5.97 22.36 9.50
CA THR A 104 5.55 23.75 9.15
C THR A 104 6.67 24.63 8.62
N GLN A 105 7.94 24.25 8.82
CA GLN A 105 9.12 24.94 8.29
C GLN A 105 9.29 24.81 6.78
N PHE A 106 8.62 23.82 6.14
CA PHE A 106 8.68 23.59 4.72
C PHE A 106 7.33 23.83 4.06
N ASN A 107 7.33 24.46 2.90
CA ASN A 107 6.16 24.52 2.05
C ASN A 107 6.03 23.18 1.28
N LEU A 108 5.13 22.30 1.72
CA LEU A 108 4.94 20.96 1.20
C LEU A 108 3.75 20.93 0.23
N LEU A 109 4.00 20.45 -0.99
CA LEU A 109 2.98 20.12 -1.97
C LEU A 109 2.78 18.61 -1.98
N GLY A 110 1.57 18.14 -1.68
CA GLY A 110 1.19 16.73 -1.81
C GLY A 110 0.99 16.35 -3.27
N ALA A 111 1.47 15.17 -3.67
CA ALA A 111 1.33 14.62 -5.02
C ALA A 111 1.10 13.12 -4.96
N SER A 112 0.31 12.59 -5.90
CA SER A 112 0.07 11.15 -6.04
C SER A 112 1.02 10.55 -7.07
N VAL A 113 1.46 9.32 -6.83
CA VAL A 113 2.30 8.57 -7.77
C VAL A 113 1.41 7.94 -8.83
N ILE A 114 1.55 8.38 -10.08
CA ILE A 114 0.76 7.91 -11.23
C ILE A 114 1.50 6.90 -12.12
N GLY A 115 2.81 6.77 -11.94
CA GLY A 115 3.61 5.83 -12.73
C GLY A 115 4.93 5.51 -12.04
N ARG A 116 5.47 4.33 -12.32
CA ARG A 116 6.75 3.85 -11.80
C ARG A 116 7.55 3.16 -12.88
N ASP A 117 8.83 3.42 -12.91
CA ASP A 117 9.78 2.77 -13.79
C ASP A 117 10.97 2.28 -12.97
N TYR A 118 11.01 0.97 -12.73
CA TYR A 118 12.10 0.29 -12.04
C TYR A 118 12.92 -0.51 -13.05
N GLY A 119 13.83 0.18 -13.71
CA GLY A 119 14.80 -0.45 -14.60
C GLY A 119 16.07 -0.85 -13.85
N THR A 120 16.89 -1.68 -14.49
CA THR A 120 18.22 -2.05 -13.94
C THR A 120 19.12 -0.82 -13.79
N TRP A 121 18.94 0.19 -14.65
CA TRP A 121 19.79 1.38 -14.75
C TRP A 121 19.10 2.68 -14.35
N THR A 122 17.77 2.67 -14.22
CA THR A 122 16.97 3.84 -13.90
C THR A 122 15.89 3.48 -12.92
N ASN A 123 15.83 4.21 -11.80
CA ASN A 123 14.76 4.10 -10.83
C ASN A 123 14.05 5.44 -10.75
N THR A 124 12.92 5.56 -11.44
CA THR A 124 12.13 6.79 -11.50
C THR A 124 10.66 6.54 -11.20
N MET A 125 9.97 7.56 -10.78
CA MET A 125 8.51 7.57 -10.67
C MET A 125 7.94 8.85 -11.28
N VAL A 126 6.66 8.82 -11.64
CA VAL A 126 5.92 9.96 -12.17
C VAL A 126 4.85 10.35 -11.15
N ILE A 127 4.75 11.65 -10.87
CA ILE A 127 3.75 12.24 -9.97
C ILE A 127 2.79 13.13 -10.75
N ASP A 128 1.57 13.30 -10.22
CA ASP A 128 0.44 14.05 -10.81
C ASP A 128 0.54 15.58 -10.64
N CYS A 129 1.71 16.09 -10.32
CA CYS A 129 1.97 17.52 -10.18
C CYS A 129 3.05 17.99 -11.14
N GLY A 130 2.88 19.17 -11.73
CA GLY A 130 3.78 19.73 -12.74
C GLY A 130 4.04 21.23 -12.59
N VAL A 131 4.35 21.88 -13.71
CA VAL A 131 4.60 23.34 -13.76
C VAL A 131 3.40 24.13 -13.26
N ASN A 132 2.17 23.68 -13.55
CA ASN A 132 0.94 24.37 -13.14
C ASN A 132 0.83 24.52 -11.61
N GLN A 133 1.38 23.58 -10.84
CA GLN A 133 1.44 23.62 -9.39
C GLN A 133 2.72 24.28 -8.86
N GLY A 134 3.58 24.78 -9.75
CA GLY A 134 4.81 25.50 -9.39
C GLY A 134 6.03 24.60 -9.17
N LEU A 135 5.99 23.33 -9.61
CA LEU A 135 7.14 22.43 -9.51
C LEU A 135 8.32 22.94 -10.36
N LYS A 136 9.51 22.72 -9.84
CA LYS A 136 10.78 23.01 -10.51
C LYS A 136 11.72 21.80 -10.41
N LYS A 137 12.63 21.72 -11.35
CA LYS A 137 13.70 20.72 -11.33
C LYS A 137 14.54 20.83 -10.06
N TYR A 138 15.00 19.69 -9.54
CA TYR A 138 15.78 19.54 -8.31
C TYR A 138 15.03 19.81 -7.00
N MET A 139 13.70 19.96 -7.00
CA MET A 139 12.94 19.99 -5.77
C MET A 139 12.97 18.62 -5.08
N PRO A 140 13.26 18.57 -3.77
CA PRO A 140 13.28 17.32 -3.02
C PRO A 140 11.89 16.73 -2.87
N VAL A 141 11.81 15.40 -2.93
CA VAL A 141 10.59 14.62 -2.72
C VAL A 141 10.78 13.76 -1.48
N ILE A 142 9.82 13.83 -0.55
CA ILE A 142 9.87 13.18 0.76
C ILE A 142 8.57 12.46 1.08
N VAL A 143 8.66 11.54 2.02
CA VAL A 143 7.52 10.92 2.74
C VAL A 143 7.78 11.04 4.24
N PRO A 144 6.82 10.71 5.12
CA PRO A 144 7.03 10.75 6.57
C PRO A 144 8.26 9.97 7.05
N GLU A 145 8.59 8.88 6.39
CA GLU A 145 9.68 7.98 6.73
C GLU A 145 11.05 8.56 6.35
N GLY A 146 11.12 9.41 5.31
CA GLY A 146 12.39 9.98 4.87
C GLY A 146 12.41 10.52 3.44
N LEU A 147 13.63 10.62 2.92
CA LEU A 147 13.90 11.13 1.57
C LEU A 147 13.60 10.09 0.51
N VAL A 148 12.78 10.46 -0.47
CA VAL A 148 12.44 9.63 -1.66
C VAL A 148 13.40 9.89 -2.82
N GLY A 149 13.69 11.16 -3.11
CA GLY A 149 14.51 11.56 -4.24
C GLY A 149 14.35 13.04 -4.60
N PHE A 150 14.43 13.36 -5.87
CA PHE A 150 14.25 14.72 -6.37
C PHE A 150 13.56 14.75 -7.73
N VAL A 151 12.94 15.87 -8.07
CA VAL A 151 12.30 16.12 -9.36
C VAL A 151 13.37 16.26 -10.43
N SER A 152 13.45 15.31 -11.36
CA SER A 152 14.43 15.30 -12.47
C SER A 152 13.93 16.05 -13.71
N GLU A 153 12.64 15.90 -14.01
CA GLU A 153 11.98 16.56 -15.14
C GLU A 153 10.60 17.03 -14.74
N VAL A 154 10.15 18.17 -15.27
CA VAL A 154 8.84 18.73 -15.00
C VAL A 154 8.10 18.95 -16.31
N TYR A 155 6.88 18.42 -16.38
CA TYR A 155 5.92 18.63 -17.46
C TYR A 155 4.80 19.54 -17.02
N THR A 156 3.81 19.82 -17.86
CA THR A 156 2.73 20.76 -17.56
C THR A 156 1.91 20.33 -16.35
N GLU A 157 1.50 19.04 -16.29
CA GLU A 157 0.61 18.48 -15.25
C GLU A 157 1.22 17.32 -14.48
N SER A 158 2.44 16.93 -14.82
CA SER A 158 3.14 15.82 -14.17
C SER A 158 4.61 16.14 -14.02
N ALA A 159 5.32 15.37 -13.20
CA ALA A 159 6.77 15.46 -13.08
C ALA A 159 7.38 14.08 -12.89
N ARG A 160 8.60 13.92 -13.39
CA ARG A 160 9.42 12.72 -13.16
C ARG A 160 10.32 12.94 -11.97
N VAL A 161 10.30 12.00 -11.06
CA VAL A 161 11.12 11.98 -9.85
C VAL A 161 12.17 10.89 -10.00
N GLN A 162 13.43 11.25 -9.81
CA GLN A 162 14.54 10.30 -9.72
C GLN A 162 14.68 9.86 -8.27
N LEU A 163 14.61 8.55 -8.05
CA LEU A 163 14.62 7.97 -6.71
C LEU A 163 16.04 7.95 -6.12
N LEU A 164 16.11 7.91 -4.80
CA LEU A 164 17.37 7.82 -4.07
C LEU A 164 18.13 6.51 -4.35
N ILE A 165 17.39 5.42 -4.66
CA ILE A 165 17.95 4.12 -5.04
C ILE A 165 18.51 4.08 -6.46
N ASP A 166 18.34 5.14 -7.26
CA ASP A 166 18.96 5.23 -8.58
C ASP A 166 20.48 5.39 -8.46
N PRO A 167 21.30 4.58 -9.13
CA PRO A 167 22.76 4.67 -9.03
C PRO A 167 23.36 6.02 -9.46
N ARG A 168 22.62 6.81 -10.24
CA ARG A 168 23.04 8.14 -10.67
C ARG A 168 22.69 9.25 -9.66
N THR A 169 21.89 8.91 -8.64
CA THR A 169 21.52 9.85 -7.56
C THR A 169 22.64 9.90 -6.53
N MET A 170 23.13 11.11 -6.24
CA MET A 170 24.09 11.36 -5.19
C MET A 170 23.54 12.39 -4.22
N VAL A 171 23.55 12.08 -2.94
CA VAL A 171 23.05 12.93 -1.85
C VAL A 171 24.10 13.02 -0.74
N GLY A 172 24.40 14.24 -0.28
CA GLY A 172 25.26 14.41 0.88
C GLY A 172 24.57 13.88 2.15
N GLY A 173 25.13 12.85 2.75
CA GLY A 173 24.68 12.25 4.00
C GLY A 173 25.56 12.65 5.17
N ILE A 174 25.00 12.64 6.39
CA ILE A 174 25.74 12.78 7.63
C ILE A 174 25.17 11.83 8.67
N ILE A 175 26.03 11.21 9.46
CA ILE A 175 25.61 10.35 10.57
C ILE A 175 24.95 11.22 11.64
N GLN A 176 23.75 10.82 12.08
CA GLN A 176 22.97 11.55 13.07
C GLN A 176 23.60 11.50 14.48
N ARG A 177 24.34 10.42 14.80
CA ARG A 177 24.98 10.22 16.11
C ARG A 177 25.94 11.38 16.45
N PRO A 178 25.74 12.09 17.58
CA PRO A 178 26.54 13.29 17.92
C PRO A 178 28.03 13.04 18.02
N ALA A 179 28.44 11.84 18.43
CA ALA A 179 29.83 11.47 18.62
C ALA A 179 30.57 11.26 17.28
N SER A 180 29.87 10.83 16.20
CA SER A 180 30.49 10.55 14.92
C SER A 180 30.39 11.74 13.94
N ARG A 181 29.21 12.19 13.62
CA ARG A 181 28.93 13.29 12.67
C ARG A 181 29.67 13.16 11.32
N VAL A 182 30.08 11.96 10.97
CA VAL A 182 30.76 11.68 9.68
C VAL A 182 29.86 12.08 8.52
N ALA A 183 30.39 12.88 7.61
CA ALA A 183 29.69 13.36 6.43
C ALA A 183 30.33 12.74 5.17
N SER A 184 29.51 12.11 4.35
CA SER A 184 29.94 11.54 3.07
C SER A 184 28.79 11.48 2.07
N MET A 185 29.01 10.85 0.91
CA MET A 185 28.03 10.76 -0.16
C MET A 185 27.22 9.46 -0.07
N VAL A 186 25.92 9.58 -0.27
CA VAL A 186 25.01 8.45 -0.42
C VAL A 186 24.61 8.33 -1.88
N SER A 187 24.70 7.13 -2.45
CA SER A 187 24.25 6.80 -3.80
C SER A 187 23.47 5.51 -3.83
N GLY A 188 22.64 5.31 -4.87
CA GLY A 188 22.04 4.00 -5.13
C GLY A 188 23.11 2.95 -5.43
N ASN A 189 22.92 1.73 -4.96
CA ASN A 189 23.84 0.63 -5.20
C ASN A 189 23.53 -0.09 -6.52
N THR A 190 24.49 -0.21 -7.41
CA THR A 190 24.34 -0.89 -8.69
C THR A 190 24.29 -2.41 -8.56
N GLY A 191 24.94 -2.97 -7.55
CA GLY A 191 25.07 -4.42 -7.35
C GLY A 191 23.99 -5.04 -6.45
N LYS A 192 23.32 -4.22 -5.64
CA LYS A 192 22.30 -4.66 -4.67
C LYS A 192 21.05 -3.80 -4.82
N LEU A 193 19.99 -4.37 -5.39
CA LEU A 193 18.71 -3.67 -5.55
C LEU A 193 18.13 -3.27 -4.17
N GLY A 194 17.65 -2.04 -4.08
CA GLY A 194 17.01 -1.54 -2.87
C GLY A 194 17.96 -1.23 -1.71
N VAL A 195 19.26 -1.26 -1.92
CA VAL A 195 20.29 -0.86 -0.95
C VAL A 195 20.96 0.42 -1.41
N LEU A 196 21.30 1.28 -0.48
CA LEU A 196 22.09 2.48 -0.74
C LEU A 196 23.53 2.26 -0.29
N SER A 197 24.47 2.95 -0.92
CA SER A 197 25.87 2.94 -0.55
C SER A 197 26.27 4.29 0.03
N PHE A 198 26.86 4.28 1.22
CA PHE A 198 27.55 5.42 1.82
C PHE A 198 29.02 5.28 1.46
N VAL A 199 29.50 6.11 0.57
CA VAL A 199 30.79 5.93 -0.10
C VAL A 199 31.80 6.99 0.29
N ASN A 200 33.11 6.67 0.14
CA ASN A 200 34.22 7.59 0.43
C ASN A 200 34.29 8.01 1.93
N ILE A 201 34.03 7.08 2.85
CA ILE A 201 34.22 7.29 4.29
C ILE A 201 35.72 7.20 4.58
N VAL A 202 36.23 8.10 5.37
CA VAL A 202 37.63 8.04 5.79
C VAL A 202 37.84 6.86 6.77
N LYS A 203 38.96 6.14 6.69
CA LYS A 203 39.16 4.91 7.50
C LYS A 203 39.22 5.17 9.00
N GLU A 204 39.59 6.37 9.39
CA GLU A 204 39.67 6.82 10.79
C GLU A 204 38.29 7.25 11.34
N ASP A 205 37.27 7.36 10.49
CA ASP A 205 35.94 7.79 10.89
C ASP A 205 35.20 6.68 11.66
N ASP A 206 34.53 7.09 12.75
CA ASP A 206 33.75 6.19 13.59
C ASP A 206 32.35 5.97 12.99
N VAL A 207 32.23 4.92 12.20
CA VAL A 207 30.99 4.49 11.56
C VAL A 207 30.62 3.08 12.01
N ILE A 208 29.46 2.91 12.64
CA ILE A 208 29.02 1.62 13.17
C ILE A 208 27.69 1.18 12.58
N LYS A 209 27.45 -0.12 12.59
CA LYS A 209 26.16 -0.70 12.23
C LYS A 209 25.04 -0.15 13.11
N GLY A 210 23.92 0.27 12.50
CA GLY A 210 22.78 0.86 13.18
C GLY A 210 22.77 2.39 13.21
N ASP A 211 23.87 3.04 12.82
CA ASP A 211 23.89 4.50 12.69
C ASP A 211 22.85 4.98 11.69
N VAL A 212 22.10 6.01 12.06
CA VAL A 212 21.12 6.67 11.19
C VAL A 212 21.84 7.72 10.35
N VAL A 213 21.61 7.65 9.03
CA VAL A 213 22.12 8.62 8.06
C VAL A 213 21.01 9.58 7.69
N ILE A 214 21.28 10.87 7.80
CA ILE A 214 20.39 11.98 7.44
C ILE A 214 21.04 12.86 6.37
N THR A 215 20.24 13.65 5.65
CA THR A 215 20.79 14.62 4.69
C THR A 215 21.66 15.66 5.40
N SER A 216 22.83 15.95 4.82
CA SER A 216 23.78 16.93 5.38
C SER A 216 23.35 18.39 5.16
N GLY A 217 22.54 18.65 4.13
CA GLY A 217 22.21 20.00 3.66
C GLY A 217 23.28 20.61 2.74
N TYR A 218 24.41 19.92 2.52
CA TYR A 218 25.45 20.41 1.61
C TYR A 218 24.99 20.35 0.16
N GLY A 219 25.40 21.33 -0.65
CA GLY A 219 24.99 21.43 -2.06
C GLY A 219 23.66 22.16 -2.30
N GLY A 220 22.88 22.48 -1.25
CA GLY A 220 21.70 23.36 -1.33
C GLY A 220 20.49 22.78 -2.08
N VAL A 221 20.50 21.50 -2.44
CA VAL A 221 19.36 20.82 -3.08
C VAL A 221 18.44 20.23 -2.03
N TYR A 222 19.01 19.55 -1.04
CA TYR A 222 18.26 18.89 0.02
C TYR A 222 18.35 19.66 1.32
N PRO A 223 17.23 19.90 2.04
CA PRO A 223 17.29 20.41 3.40
C PRO A 223 18.04 19.44 4.32
N LYS A 224 18.69 19.98 5.34
CA LYS A 224 19.38 19.17 6.35
C LYS A 224 18.38 18.42 7.24
N GLY A 225 18.69 17.17 7.59
CA GLY A 225 17.97 16.44 8.62
C GLY A 225 16.90 15.48 8.10
N LEU A 226 16.72 15.34 6.78
CA LEU A 226 15.83 14.32 6.23
C LEU A 226 16.47 12.95 6.41
N VAL A 227 15.72 11.98 6.91
CA VAL A 227 16.22 10.61 7.12
C VAL A 227 16.45 9.94 5.76
N ILE A 228 17.60 9.32 5.59
CA ILE A 228 17.96 8.52 4.42
C ILE A 228 17.78 7.05 4.74
N GLY A 229 18.34 6.58 5.86
CA GLY A 229 18.28 5.19 6.27
C GLY A 229 19.22 4.87 7.43
N SER A 230 19.48 3.58 7.62
CA SER A 230 20.37 3.08 8.68
C SER A 230 21.47 2.20 8.10
N ILE A 231 22.69 2.31 8.65
CA ILE A 231 23.84 1.50 8.24
C ILE A 231 23.61 0.04 8.62
N GLN A 232 23.66 -0.85 7.63
CA GLN A 232 23.55 -2.29 7.83
C GLN A 232 24.89 -2.97 8.02
N GLN A 233 25.86 -2.58 7.19
CA GLN A 233 27.18 -3.18 7.15
C GLN A 233 28.21 -2.15 6.69
N VAL A 234 29.37 -2.15 7.30
CA VAL A 234 30.54 -1.41 6.86
C VAL A 234 31.48 -2.38 6.18
N THR A 235 31.98 -2.03 5.01
CA THR A 235 32.90 -2.85 4.21
C THR A 235 34.22 -2.13 4.07
N ASP A 236 35.28 -2.75 4.57
CA ASP A 236 36.65 -2.34 4.32
C ASP A 236 37.22 -3.17 3.16
N ASP A 237 37.34 -2.58 2.01
CA ASP A 237 38.00 -3.20 0.87
C ASP A 237 39.50 -2.91 0.95
N SER A 238 40.31 -3.95 1.14
CA SER A 238 41.76 -3.84 1.34
C SER A 238 42.51 -3.12 0.20
N GLY A 239 41.88 -2.95 -0.96
CA GLY A 239 42.41 -2.22 -2.10
C GLY A 239 42.04 -0.73 -2.15
N LYS A 240 41.16 -0.25 -1.29
CA LYS A 240 40.69 1.14 -1.27
C LYS A 240 41.25 1.90 -0.08
N LEU A 241 41.45 3.20 -0.27
CA LEU A 241 41.84 4.13 0.80
C LEU A 241 40.66 4.59 1.67
N SER A 242 39.42 4.27 1.26
CA SER A 242 38.20 4.64 1.93
C SER A 242 37.38 3.42 2.31
N LEU A 243 36.48 3.58 3.29
CA LEU A 243 35.45 2.62 3.63
C LEU A 243 34.17 2.91 2.84
N ASP A 244 33.44 1.85 2.56
CA ASP A 244 32.08 1.94 2.02
C ASP A 244 31.11 1.28 3.02
N ALA A 245 29.89 1.81 3.15
CA ALA A 245 28.89 1.20 4.01
C ALA A 245 27.57 1.02 3.26
N ASP A 246 26.96 -0.14 3.47
CA ASP A 246 25.61 -0.43 2.96
C ASP A 246 24.56 0.19 3.88
N ILE A 247 23.63 0.97 3.33
CA ILE A 247 22.52 1.60 4.04
C ILE A 247 21.22 0.90 3.63
N LYS A 248 20.43 0.51 4.64
CA LYS A 248 19.03 0.17 4.45
C LYS A 248 18.22 1.46 4.37
N PRO A 249 17.54 1.74 3.26
CA PRO A 249 16.68 2.92 3.16
C PRO A 249 15.60 2.94 4.26
N ALA A 250 15.22 4.12 4.72
CA ALA A 250 14.10 4.31 5.64
C ALA A 250 12.76 4.19 4.90
N VAL A 251 12.75 4.52 3.61
CA VAL A 251 11.58 4.54 2.74
C VAL A 251 11.43 3.19 2.02
N ASP A 252 10.22 2.67 1.99
CA ASP A 252 9.85 1.54 1.13
C ASP A 252 9.46 2.05 -0.26
N PHE A 253 10.39 1.99 -1.20
CA PHE A 253 10.16 2.46 -2.58
C PHE A 253 9.13 1.61 -3.34
N GLY A 254 8.88 0.38 -2.91
CA GLY A 254 7.91 -0.52 -3.55
C GLY A 254 6.45 -0.11 -3.36
N HIS A 255 6.13 0.63 -2.30
CA HIS A 255 4.75 0.92 -1.88
C HIS A 255 4.44 2.42 -1.76
N LEU A 256 5.15 3.27 -2.53
CA LEU A 256 4.89 4.71 -2.55
C LEU A 256 3.59 5.00 -3.34
N GLU A 257 2.60 5.61 -2.72
CA GLU A 257 1.36 6.03 -3.37
C GLU A 257 1.21 7.55 -3.36
N GLU A 258 1.49 8.21 -2.24
CA GLU A 258 1.53 9.66 -2.11
C GLU A 258 2.89 10.11 -1.60
N VAL A 259 3.31 11.29 -2.05
CA VAL A 259 4.58 11.91 -1.68
C VAL A 259 4.39 13.41 -1.45
N PHE A 260 5.35 14.04 -0.80
CA PHE A 260 5.42 15.49 -0.66
C PHE A 260 6.62 16.04 -1.42
N VAL A 261 6.39 17.11 -2.17
CA VAL A 261 7.46 17.89 -2.79
C VAL A 261 7.74 19.12 -1.93
N ILE A 262 9.00 19.37 -1.59
CA ILE A 262 9.43 20.57 -0.88
C ILE A 262 9.57 21.70 -1.90
N MET A 263 8.67 22.69 -1.82
CA MET A 263 8.60 23.80 -2.78
C MET A 263 9.67 24.87 -2.56
N ASP A 264 10.15 25.01 -1.35
CA ASP A 264 11.19 25.98 -1.01
C ASP A 264 12.57 25.37 -1.25
N SER A 265 13.24 25.77 -2.35
CA SER A 265 14.65 25.44 -2.52
C SER A 265 15.50 26.33 -1.61
N ILE A 266 16.41 25.71 -0.87
CA ILE A 266 17.34 26.35 0.09
C ILE A 266 18.22 27.45 -0.55
N ARG A 267 18.27 27.55 -1.87
CA ARG A 267 18.97 28.66 -2.56
C ARG A 267 18.55 30.07 -2.14
N LYS A 268 17.43 30.24 -1.42
CA LYS A 268 17.01 31.52 -0.88
C LYS A 268 17.77 31.96 0.39
N THR A 269 18.53 31.10 1.03
CA THR A 269 19.21 31.39 2.33
C THR A 269 20.70 31.67 2.22
N LEU A 270 21.29 31.50 1.05
CA LEU A 270 22.64 32.02 0.80
C LEU A 270 22.49 33.41 0.17
N PRO A 271 22.88 34.48 0.86
CA PRO A 271 22.90 35.80 0.24
C PRO A 271 23.82 35.73 -0.98
N GLN A 272 23.31 36.18 -2.13
CA GLN A 272 24.03 36.18 -3.41
C GLN A 272 25.34 36.98 -3.39
N ASN A 273 25.69 37.59 -2.28
CA ASN A 273 26.87 38.45 -2.11
C ASN A 273 28.09 37.75 -1.51
N ILE A 274 28.04 36.43 -1.15
CA ILE A 274 29.23 35.77 -0.60
C ILE A 274 30.29 35.53 -1.65
N ASP A 275 29.89 35.35 -2.93
CA ASP A 275 30.82 35.04 -4.00
C ASP A 275 31.70 36.25 -4.42
N ALA A 276 31.22 37.46 -4.20
CA ALA A 276 31.95 38.66 -4.59
C ALA A 276 32.89 39.22 -3.48
N GLU A 277 32.57 38.93 -2.23
CA GLU A 277 33.33 39.50 -1.09
C GLU A 277 34.45 38.55 -0.57
N VAL A 278 34.29 37.23 -0.79
CA VAL A 278 35.31 36.25 -0.41
C VAL A 278 36.48 36.21 -1.41
N ILE A 279 36.22 36.53 -2.70
CA ILE A 279 37.25 36.57 -3.72
C ILE A 279 38.12 37.84 -3.62
N GLN A 280 37.65 38.92 -2.99
CA GLN A 280 38.40 40.16 -2.83
C GLN A 280 39.21 40.26 -1.55
N ARG A 281 39.13 39.31 -0.63
CA ARG A 281 40.05 39.23 0.52
C ARG A 281 41.22 38.33 0.16
N GLU A 282 42.10 38.83 -0.71
CA GLU A 282 43.49 38.35 -0.68
C GLU A 282 43.99 38.55 0.76
N PRO A 283 44.55 37.51 1.43
CA PRO A 283 45.18 37.70 2.72
C PRO A 283 46.30 38.76 2.51
N PRO A 284 46.45 39.74 3.41
CA PRO A 284 47.46 40.78 3.26
C PRO A 284 48.81 40.04 3.12
N MET A 285 49.48 40.24 1.99
CA MET A 285 50.82 39.73 1.74
C MET A 285 51.67 40.17 2.92
N ASN A 286 52.18 39.21 3.69
CA ASN A 286 53.09 39.46 4.77
C ASN A 286 54.43 39.98 4.18
N PRO A 287 54.78 41.26 4.31
CA PRO A 287 55.95 41.85 3.67
C PRO A 287 57.29 41.27 4.21
N ASN A 288 57.25 40.41 5.22
CA ASN A 288 58.46 39.88 5.91
C ASN A 288 58.94 38.52 5.35
N LEU A 289 58.31 37.94 4.31
CA LEU A 289 58.71 36.65 3.72
C LEU A 289 59.91 36.80 2.73
N HIS A 290 60.28 38.00 2.32
CA HIS A 290 61.41 38.21 1.40
C HIS A 290 62.74 38.57 2.08
N GLN A 291 62.82 38.66 3.41
CA GLN A 291 64.08 39.01 4.10
C GLN A 291 64.83 37.81 4.75
N ALA A 292 64.28 36.61 4.69
CA ALA A 292 64.91 35.43 5.30
C ALA A 292 65.82 34.62 4.34
N GLY A 293 66.08 35.09 3.11
CA GLY A 293 66.89 34.39 2.10
C GLY A 293 68.23 35.02 1.74
N ALA A 294 68.68 36.09 2.45
CA ALA A 294 69.88 36.85 2.05
C ALA A 294 71.03 36.88 3.08
N GLU A 295 70.99 36.03 4.14
CA GLU A 295 72.07 35.91 5.10
C GLU A 295 72.56 34.47 5.23
N ASN A 296 73.04 33.87 4.14
CA ASN A 296 73.98 32.74 4.18
C ASN A 296 74.58 32.55 2.78
N GLU A 297 75.57 33.43 2.46
CA GLU A 297 76.72 33.15 1.64
C GLU A 297 78.00 33.70 2.31
#